data_ef09950b47f09a0f583123d92f907327
#
_entry.id   ef09950b47f09a0f583123d92f907327
#
_cell.length_a   1.000
_cell.length_b   1.000
_cell.length_c   1.000
_cell.angle_alpha   90.00
_cell.angle_beta   90.00
_cell.angle_gamma   90.00
#
_symmetry.space_group_name_H-M   'P 1'
#
loop_
_entity.id
_entity.type
_entity.pdbx_description
1 polymer ?
#
loop_
_entity_poly.entity_id
_entity_poly.type
_entity_poly.pdbx_seq_one_letter_code
_entity_poly.pdbx_strand_id
1 'polypeptide(L)'
;MRCVAVVLLPLLGALAASPAHAQTASRADAARAAIHPVANQAEMNRWLSRVPVTKSFPPNFAEELRGAGGAFIVEMSTTPGCPPCADLWPKLQDLGRRYGWQVRAIGADEAMLRSGRLGLPWVGHPVAWVRPMKDTNRVIPIAVGTDHAPNLARNLYLAAKMLTGVRPAVGVRALSKFTGIVGVTRPASPRR
;
A
#
# COMPACT_ATOMS: atom_id res chain seq x y z
N MET A 1 19.35 -68.75 35.36
CA MET A 1 18.91 -67.39 35.66
C MET A 1 19.51 -66.46 34.63
N ARG A 2 18.69 -65.94 33.69
CA ARG A 2 19.14 -65.06 32.60
C ARG A 2 18.58 -63.71 32.87
N CYS A 3 19.44 -62.74 33.16
CA CYS A 3 19.06 -61.32 33.30
C CYS A 3 18.88 -60.68 31.92
N VAL A 4 17.67 -60.15 31.67
CA VAL A 4 17.38 -59.34 30.49
C VAL A 4 17.57 -57.89 30.87
N ALA A 5 18.54 -57.24 30.26
CA ALA A 5 18.76 -55.80 30.41
C ALA A 5 17.84 -55.05 29.45
N VAL A 6 16.95 -54.24 29.99
CA VAL A 6 16.09 -53.34 29.22
C VAL A 6 16.86 -52.03 29.00
N VAL A 7 17.19 -51.74 27.75
CA VAL A 7 17.79 -50.45 27.35
C VAL A 7 16.66 -49.46 27.00
N LEU A 8 16.49 -48.45 27.84
CA LEU A 8 15.63 -47.30 27.58
C LEU A 8 16.39 -46.31 26.69
N LEU A 9 15.94 -46.14 25.44
CA LEU A 9 16.36 -45.04 24.57
C LEU A 9 15.55 -43.79 24.91
N PRO A 10 16.17 -42.61 25.14
CA PRO A 10 15.46 -41.38 25.23
C PRO A 10 15.10 -40.86 23.81
N LEU A 11 13.81 -40.65 23.53
CA LEU A 11 13.32 -39.92 22.35
C LEU A 11 13.66 -38.42 22.55
N LEU A 12 14.70 -37.95 21.90
CA LEU A 12 14.88 -36.49 21.68
C LEU A 12 13.86 -36.01 20.66
N GLY A 13 12.79 -35.38 21.12
CA GLY A 13 11.84 -34.66 20.29
C GLY A 13 12.50 -33.38 19.76
N ALA A 14 12.93 -33.35 18.51
CA ALA A 14 13.32 -32.16 17.80
C ALA A 14 12.07 -31.34 17.51
N LEU A 15 11.90 -30.21 18.25
CA LEU A 15 10.92 -29.17 17.93
C LEU A 15 11.33 -28.51 16.61
N ALA A 16 10.70 -28.94 15.51
CA ALA A 16 10.84 -28.29 14.22
C ALA A 16 10.17 -26.91 14.30
N ALA A 17 10.97 -25.84 14.40
CA ALA A 17 10.51 -24.48 14.30
C ALA A 17 9.84 -24.25 12.94
N SER A 18 8.57 -23.89 12.94
CA SER A 18 7.75 -23.75 11.75
C SER A 18 8.33 -22.71 10.77
N PRO A 19 8.53 -23.04 9.48
CA PRO A 19 9.14 -22.14 8.50
C PRO A 19 8.27 -20.90 8.14
N ALA A 20 7.02 -20.85 8.64
CA ALA A 20 6.09 -19.75 8.37
C ALA A 20 6.55 -18.38 8.89
N HIS A 21 7.26 -18.32 10.01
CA HIS A 21 7.76 -17.05 10.58
C HIS A 21 8.94 -16.47 9.79
N ALA A 22 9.82 -17.29 9.25
CA ALA A 22 10.94 -16.84 8.43
C ALA A 22 10.49 -16.25 7.09
N GLN A 23 9.47 -16.83 6.45
CA GLN A 23 8.91 -16.31 5.20
C GLN A 23 8.18 -14.98 5.39
N THR A 24 7.50 -14.79 6.52
CA THR A 24 6.77 -13.53 6.81
C THR A 24 7.74 -12.38 7.06
N ALA A 25 8.83 -12.61 7.79
CA ALA A 25 9.89 -11.63 8.00
C ALA A 25 10.57 -11.24 6.67
N SER A 26 10.89 -12.22 5.82
CA SER A 26 11.49 -12.01 4.50
C SER A 26 10.62 -11.17 3.57
N ARG A 27 9.29 -11.40 3.54
CA ARG A 27 8.35 -10.59 2.75
C ARG A 27 8.27 -9.14 3.22
N ALA A 28 8.24 -8.93 4.52
CA ALA A 28 8.22 -7.59 5.09
C ALA A 28 9.52 -6.82 4.79
N ASP A 29 10.66 -7.49 4.87
CA ASP A 29 11.95 -6.88 4.58
C ASP A 29 12.12 -6.58 3.08
N ALA A 30 11.70 -7.48 2.21
CA ALA A 30 11.67 -7.24 0.76
C ALA A 30 10.74 -6.06 0.39
N ALA A 31 9.55 -5.97 1.01
CA ALA A 31 8.64 -4.86 0.79
C ALA A 31 9.22 -3.52 1.25
N ARG A 32 9.93 -3.49 2.40
CA ARG A 32 10.61 -2.28 2.89
C ARG A 32 11.81 -1.90 2.02
N ALA A 33 12.56 -2.88 1.52
CA ALA A 33 13.69 -2.63 0.62
C ALA A 33 13.26 -2.07 -0.74
N ALA A 34 12.02 -2.34 -1.17
CA ALA A 34 11.46 -1.79 -2.40
C ALA A 34 11.07 -0.30 -2.30
N ILE A 35 11.06 0.28 -1.09
CA ILE A 35 10.75 1.69 -0.89
C ILE A 35 11.98 2.54 -1.20
N HIS A 36 11.84 3.46 -2.17
CA HIS A 36 12.87 4.46 -2.43
C HIS A 36 12.78 5.56 -1.36
N PRO A 37 13.77 5.68 -0.45
CA PRO A 37 13.74 6.70 0.57
C PRO A 37 13.99 8.08 -0.03
N VAL A 38 13.25 9.08 0.41
CA VAL A 38 13.46 10.50 0.08
C VAL A 38 13.56 11.31 1.37
N ALA A 39 14.59 12.13 1.49
CA ALA A 39 14.85 12.94 2.67
C ALA A 39 14.18 14.33 2.59
N ASN A 40 13.92 14.82 1.38
CA ASN A 40 13.40 16.17 1.15
C ASN A 40 12.63 16.26 -0.17
N GLN A 41 12.00 17.43 -0.36
CA GLN A 41 11.18 17.73 -1.54
C GLN A 41 11.97 17.65 -2.86
N ALA A 42 13.23 18.06 -2.87
CA ALA A 42 14.05 18.07 -4.10
C ALA A 42 14.35 16.63 -4.58
N GLU A 43 14.65 15.73 -3.65
CA GLU A 43 14.83 14.31 -3.96
C GLU A 43 13.53 13.67 -4.44
N MET A 44 12.42 13.99 -3.82
CA MET A 44 11.11 13.52 -4.24
C MET A 44 10.77 14.01 -5.65
N ASN A 45 11.00 15.28 -5.97
CA ASN A 45 10.77 15.83 -7.31
C ASN A 45 11.66 15.16 -8.36
N ARG A 46 12.93 14.90 -8.06
CA ARG A 46 13.83 14.11 -8.91
C ARG A 46 13.34 12.68 -9.13
N TRP A 47 12.79 12.07 -8.11
CA TRP A 47 12.21 10.74 -8.23
C TRP A 47 10.94 10.78 -9.12
N LEU A 48 10.01 11.70 -8.85
CA LEU A 48 8.78 11.89 -9.64
C LEU A 48 9.07 12.16 -11.12
N SER A 49 10.13 12.92 -11.45
CA SER A 49 10.45 13.24 -12.84
C SER A 49 10.78 12.00 -13.70
N ARG A 50 11.08 10.85 -13.07
CA ARG A 50 11.34 9.57 -13.75
C ARG A 50 10.10 8.67 -13.80
N VAL A 51 9.03 9.02 -13.08
CA VAL A 51 7.80 8.24 -13.05
C VAL A 51 6.97 8.54 -14.30
N PRO A 52 6.60 7.52 -15.10
CA PRO A 52 5.75 7.73 -16.27
C PRO A 52 4.36 8.27 -15.87
N VAL A 53 3.86 9.21 -16.67
CA VAL A 53 2.54 9.83 -16.47
C VAL A 53 1.50 9.17 -17.38
N THR A 54 0.33 8.86 -16.84
CA THR A 54 -0.80 8.37 -17.63
C THR A 54 -1.26 9.45 -18.61
N LYS A 55 -1.26 9.14 -19.91
CA LYS A 55 -1.57 10.08 -21.00
C LYS A 55 -2.96 9.91 -21.58
N SER A 56 -3.59 8.76 -21.40
CA SER A 56 -4.89 8.44 -21.98
C SER A 56 -5.81 7.78 -20.96
N PHE A 57 -7.09 8.10 -21.08
CA PHE A 57 -8.15 7.59 -20.21
C PHE A 57 -9.32 7.10 -21.07
N PRO A 58 -10.17 6.19 -20.54
CA PRO A 58 -11.41 5.80 -21.21
C PRO A 58 -12.31 7.00 -21.52
N PRO A 59 -13.14 6.96 -22.58
CA PRO A 59 -13.99 8.10 -22.97
C PRO A 59 -14.87 8.63 -21.83
N ASN A 60 -15.45 7.74 -21.02
CA ASN A 60 -16.37 8.10 -19.92
C ASN A 60 -15.68 8.21 -18.56
N PHE A 61 -14.36 8.28 -18.53
CA PHE A 61 -13.55 8.25 -17.31
C PHE A 61 -14.01 9.24 -16.24
N ALA A 62 -14.17 10.50 -16.62
CA ALA A 62 -14.53 11.57 -15.68
C ALA A 62 -15.96 11.43 -15.14
N GLU A 63 -16.89 10.99 -15.98
CA GLU A 63 -18.27 10.74 -15.62
C GLU A 63 -18.38 9.56 -14.64
N GLU A 64 -17.72 8.46 -14.94
CA GLU A 64 -17.69 7.28 -14.08
C GLU A 64 -17.05 7.56 -12.73
N LEU A 65 -15.97 8.36 -12.67
CA LEU A 65 -15.40 8.78 -11.41
C LEU A 65 -16.35 9.64 -10.59
N ARG A 66 -17.07 10.59 -11.19
CA ARG A 66 -18.08 11.38 -10.48
C ARG A 66 -19.23 10.53 -9.99
N GLY A 67 -19.71 9.61 -10.81
CA GLY A 67 -20.78 8.68 -10.43
C GLY A 67 -20.41 7.78 -9.24
N ALA A 68 -19.13 7.48 -9.08
CA ALA A 68 -18.63 6.66 -7.97
C ALA A 68 -18.40 7.45 -6.67
N GLY A 69 -18.28 8.80 -6.72
CA GLY A 69 -17.82 9.63 -5.60
C GLY A 69 -18.58 9.45 -4.29
N GLY A 70 -19.91 9.31 -4.34
CA GLY A 70 -20.74 9.12 -3.14
C GLY A 70 -20.69 7.72 -2.52
N ALA A 71 -20.15 6.74 -3.22
CA ALA A 71 -20.10 5.34 -2.77
C ALA A 71 -18.81 4.98 -2.05
N PHE A 72 -17.73 5.74 -2.26
CA PHE A 72 -16.38 5.42 -1.79
C PHE A 72 -15.73 6.59 -1.05
N ILE A 73 -14.70 6.25 -0.27
CA ILE A 73 -13.83 7.21 0.42
C ILE A 73 -12.38 6.85 0.14
N VAL A 74 -11.55 7.89 -0.01
CA VAL A 74 -10.09 7.78 -0.04
C VAL A 74 -9.55 8.00 1.36
N GLU A 75 -8.76 7.08 1.85
CA GLU A 75 -8.04 7.18 3.13
C GLU A 75 -6.55 7.25 2.85
N MET A 76 -5.84 8.16 3.49
CA MET A 76 -4.40 8.30 3.36
C MET A 76 -3.73 8.28 4.72
N SER A 77 -2.76 7.38 4.91
CA SER A 77 -1.91 7.43 6.09
C SER A 77 -0.90 8.58 6.02
N THR A 78 -0.67 9.24 7.13
CA THR A 78 0.26 10.37 7.21
C THR A 78 1.07 10.37 8.48
N THR A 79 2.22 11.04 8.45
CA THR A 79 3.06 11.31 9.63
C THR A 79 3.73 12.68 9.49
N PRO A 80 4.02 13.38 10.58
CA PRO A 80 4.77 14.64 10.53
C PRO A 80 6.13 14.49 9.85
N GLY A 81 6.59 15.53 9.15
CA GLY A 81 7.90 15.55 8.50
C GLY A 81 8.06 14.59 7.33
N CYS A 82 6.98 14.23 6.66
CA CYS A 82 6.94 13.28 5.55
C CYS A 82 6.79 14.02 4.20
N PRO A 83 7.86 14.21 3.41
CA PRO A 83 7.77 14.90 2.12
C PRO A 83 6.78 14.27 1.15
N PRO A 84 6.74 12.91 0.98
CA PRO A 84 5.74 12.30 0.11
C PRO A 84 4.30 12.48 0.60
N CYS A 85 4.08 12.60 1.93
CA CYS A 85 2.75 12.88 2.47
C CYS A 85 2.29 14.30 2.10
N ALA A 86 3.20 15.28 2.23
CA ALA A 86 2.94 16.67 1.90
C ALA A 86 2.64 16.86 0.41
N ASP A 87 3.21 16.04 -0.46
CA ASP A 87 2.96 16.05 -1.90
C ASP A 87 1.68 15.29 -2.29
N LEU A 88 1.43 14.13 -1.69
CA LEU A 88 0.27 13.29 -2.02
C LEU A 88 -1.06 13.92 -1.57
N TRP A 89 -1.08 14.49 -0.37
CA TRP A 89 -2.29 15.00 0.27
C TRP A 89 -3.06 16.02 -0.59
N PRO A 90 -2.46 17.12 -1.06
CA PRO A 90 -3.16 18.08 -1.90
C PRO A 90 -3.63 17.47 -3.22
N LYS A 91 -2.91 16.55 -3.82
CA LYS A 91 -3.32 15.85 -5.04
C LYS A 91 -4.59 15.03 -4.83
N LEU A 92 -4.68 14.31 -3.70
CA LEU A 92 -5.89 13.56 -3.36
C LEU A 92 -7.07 14.48 -3.04
N GLN A 93 -6.83 15.58 -2.34
CA GLN A 93 -7.88 16.60 -2.11
C GLN A 93 -8.40 17.22 -3.40
N ASP A 94 -7.51 17.52 -4.37
CA ASP A 94 -7.91 18.03 -5.68
C ASP A 94 -8.76 17.02 -6.46
N LEU A 95 -8.37 15.77 -6.45
CA LEU A 95 -9.16 14.68 -7.04
C LEU A 95 -10.50 14.52 -6.33
N GLY A 96 -10.52 14.62 -5.00
CA GLY A 96 -11.74 14.60 -4.21
C GLY A 96 -12.71 15.71 -4.62
N ARG A 97 -12.23 16.95 -4.70
CA ARG A 97 -13.05 18.09 -5.15
C ARG A 97 -13.54 17.95 -6.59
N ARG A 98 -12.65 17.49 -7.49
CA ARG A 98 -12.97 17.37 -8.92
C ARG A 98 -14.02 16.32 -9.23
N TYR A 99 -14.01 15.20 -8.48
CA TYR A 99 -14.85 14.04 -8.77
C TYR A 99 -15.88 13.73 -7.68
N GLY A 100 -16.00 14.58 -6.64
CA GLY A 100 -16.98 14.42 -5.57
C GLY A 100 -16.65 13.28 -4.58
N TRP A 101 -15.37 12.98 -4.38
CA TRP A 101 -14.92 11.94 -3.46
C TRP A 101 -14.56 12.52 -2.11
N GLN A 102 -14.93 11.80 -1.05
CA GLN A 102 -14.43 12.12 0.28
C GLN A 102 -12.98 11.66 0.41
N VAL A 103 -12.15 12.51 1.03
CA VAL A 103 -10.74 12.21 1.32
C VAL A 103 -10.47 12.50 2.78
N ARG A 104 -9.90 11.55 3.51
CA ARG A 104 -9.52 11.73 4.91
C ARG A 104 -8.11 11.22 5.21
N ALA A 105 -7.45 11.84 6.17
CA ALA A 105 -6.22 11.32 6.75
C ALA A 105 -6.57 10.27 7.83
N ILE A 106 -5.71 9.24 7.95
CA ILE A 106 -5.78 8.23 9.00
C ILE A 106 -4.43 8.09 9.71
N GLY A 107 -4.47 7.68 10.97
CA GLY A 107 -3.28 7.43 11.77
C GLY A 107 -2.61 6.11 11.45
N ALA A 108 -1.45 5.87 12.08
CA ALA A 108 -0.64 4.67 11.85
C ALA A 108 -1.38 3.37 12.18
N ASP A 109 -2.10 3.32 13.30
CA ASP A 109 -2.82 2.11 13.73
C ASP A 109 -3.90 1.72 12.73
N GLU A 110 -4.69 2.69 12.28
CA GLU A 110 -5.73 2.47 11.27
C GLU A 110 -5.13 2.03 9.94
N ALA A 111 -4.00 2.61 9.56
CA ALA A 111 -3.25 2.26 8.36
C ALA A 111 -2.68 0.83 8.42
N MET A 112 -2.13 0.42 9.55
CA MET A 112 -1.65 -0.95 9.76
C MET A 112 -2.79 -1.97 9.66
N LEU A 113 -3.98 -1.65 10.20
CA LEU A 113 -5.16 -2.48 10.02
C LEU A 113 -5.58 -2.61 8.55
N ARG A 114 -5.51 -1.52 7.76
CA ARG A 114 -5.80 -1.59 6.31
C ARG A 114 -4.81 -2.50 5.58
N SER A 115 -3.53 -2.38 5.85
CA SER A 115 -2.49 -3.23 5.25
C SER A 115 -2.65 -4.69 5.67
N GLY A 116 -2.93 -4.96 6.94
CA GLY A 116 -3.15 -6.30 7.47
C GLY A 116 -4.31 -7.03 6.81
N ARG A 117 -5.41 -6.34 6.49
CA ARG A 117 -6.57 -6.92 5.76
C ARG A 117 -6.22 -7.37 4.35
N LEU A 118 -5.21 -6.78 3.74
CA LEU A 118 -4.70 -7.16 2.42
C LEU A 118 -3.63 -8.25 2.50
N GLY A 119 -3.27 -8.72 3.71
CA GLY A 119 -2.12 -9.60 3.91
C GLY A 119 -0.79 -8.94 3.54
N LEU A 120 -0.74 -7.60 3.50
CA LEU A 120 0.45 -6.83 3.15
C LEU A 120 1.19 -6.37 4.42
N PRO A 121 2.53 -6.40 4.42
CA PRO A 121 3.30 -5.83 5.49
C PRO A 121 3.13 -4.31 5.52
N TRP A 122 3.19 -3.72 6.71
CA TRP A 122 3.24 -2.27 6.85
C TRP A 122 4.58 -1.74 6.33
N VAL A 123 4.52 -0.84 5.37
CA VAL A 123 5.70 -0.28 4.68
C VAL A 123 6.01 1.17 5.05
N GLY A 124 5.20 1.81 5.88
CA GLY A 124 5.36 3.21 6.29
C GLY A 124 4.41 4.16 5.58
N HIS A 125 4.66 5.46 5.72
CA HIS A 125 3.82 6.54 5.17
C HIS A 125 4.43 7.17 3.91
N PRO A 126 3.57 7.72 3.01
CA PRO A 126 2.12 7.57 2.97
C PRO A 126 1.70 6.30 2.24
N VAL A 127 0.55 5.77 2.59
CA VAL A 127 -0.19 4.85 1.74
C VAL A 127 -1.61 5.40 1.61
N ALA A 128 -2.17 5.35 0.41
CA ALA A 128 -3.55 5.75 0.15
C ALA A 128 -4.37 4.55 -0.34
N TRP A 129 -5.58 4.42 0.17
CA TRP A 129 -6.54 3.37 -0.15
C TRP A 129 -7.89 3.95 -0.55
N VAL A 130 -8.62 3.19 -1.35
CA VAL A 130 -10.06 3.37 -1.60
C VAL A 130 -10.82 2.26 -0.90
N ARG A 131 -11.93 2.61 -0.26
CA ARG A 131 -12.89 1.65 0.27
C ARG A 131 -14.33 2.12 0.06
N PRO A 132 -15.33 1.21 0.09
CA PRO A 132 -16.71 1.60 0.16
C PRO A 132 -17.00 2.37 1.45
N MET A 133 -17.92 3.34 1.40
CA MET A 133 -18.32 4.14 2.59
C MET A 133 -18.81 3.25 3.74
N LYS A 134 -19.57 2.21 3.43
CA LYS A 134 -20.23 1.33 4.41
C LYS A 134 -19.42 0.07 4.76
N ASP A 135 -18.31 -0.20 4.06
CA ASP A 135 -17.52 -1.41 4.28
C ASP A 135 -16.05 -1.05 4.47
N THR A 136 -15.58 -1.15 5.71
CA THR A 136 -14.18 -0.88 6.07
C THR A 136 -13.25 -2.07 5.81
N ASN A 137 -13.78 -3.24 5.42
CA ASN A 137 -12.99 -4.44 5.22
C ASN A 137 -12.49 -4.59 3.78
N ARG A 138 -13.20 -4.01 2.82
CA ARG A 138 -12.83 -4.03 1.41
C ARG A 138 -12.02 -2.78 1.08
N VAL A 139 -10.72 -2.93 0.96
CA VAL A 139 -9.80 -1.82 0.66
C VAL A 139 -8.96 -2.14 -0.57
N ILE A 140 -8.71 -1.14 -1.40
CA ILE A 140 -7.81 -1.24 -2.56
C ILE A 140 -6.75 -0.14 -2.43
N PRO A 141 -5.45 -0.47 -2.40
CA PRO A 141 -4.40 0.53 -2.38
C PRO A 141 -4.32 1.23 -3.74
N ILE A 142 -4.19 2.56 -3.72
CA ILE A 142 -4.08 3.41 -4.92
C ILE A 142 -2.74 4.13 -5.03
N ALA A 143 -2.03 4.25 -3.92
CA ALA A 143 -0.67 4.77 -3.88
C ALA A 143 0.08 4.21 -2.66
N VAL A 144 1.37 3.92 -2.83
CA VAL A 144 2.35 3.71 -1.77
C VAL A 144 3.46 4.72 -2.01
N GLY A 145 3.60 5.73 -1.14
CA GLY A 145 4.33 6.94 -1.45
C GLY A 145 3.46 7.95 -2.22
N THR A 146 4.06 8.70 -3.12
CA THR A 146 3.34 9.66 -3.96
C THR A 146 3.43 9.32 -5.44
N ASP A 147 2.58 9.96 -6.26
CA ASP A 147 2.55 9.77 -7.71
C ASP A 147 2.04 11.06 -8.39
N HIS A 148 2.08 11.08 -9.73
CA HIS A 148 1.46 12.13 -10.53
C HIS A 148 -0.08 12.08 -10.43
N ALA A 149 -0.72 13.24 -10.40
CA ALA A 149 -2.19 13.33 -10.31
C ALA A 149 -2.94 12.50 -11.38
N PRO A 150 -2.49 12.43 -12.66
CA PRO A 150 -3.12 11.54 -13.64
C PRO A 150 -3.02 10.06 -13.28
N ASN A 151 -1.91 9.61 -12.70
CA ASN A 151 -1.74 8.23 -12.26
C ASN A 151 -2.68 7.92 -11.09
N LEU A 152 -2.77 8.83 -10.11
CA LEU A 152 -3.70 8.71 -8.98
C LEU A 152 -5.15 8.65 -9.45
N ALA A 153 -5.55 9.50 -10.40
CA ALA A 153 -6.89 9.49 -10.98
C ALA A 153 -7.19 8.14 -11.67
N ARG A 154 -6.25 7.59 -12.44
CA ARG A 154 -6.36 6.25 -13.04
C ARG A 154 -6.53 5.17 -11.96
N ASN A 155 -5.68 5.21 -10.93
CA ASN A 155 -5.73 4.22 -9.84
C ASN A 155 -7.04 4.30 -9.07
N LEU A 156 -7.56 5.51 -8.85
CA LEU A 156 -8.87 5.75 -8.24
C LEU A 156 -10.01 5.11 -9.06
N TYR A 157 -9.98 5.33 -10.39
CA TYR A 157 -10.93 4.71 -11.33
C TYR A 157 -10.88 3.18 -11.28
N LEU A 158 -9.69 2.61 -11.34
CA LEU A 158 -9.50 1.16 -11.30
C LEU A 158 -9.97 0.56 -9.97
N ALA A 159 -9.67 1.23 -8.85
CA ALA A 159 -10.13 0.80 -7.53
C ALA A 159 -11.66 0.80 -7.42
N ALA A 160 -12.34 1.83 -7.94
CA ALA A 160 -13.80 1.87 -7.99
C ALA A 160 -14.37 0.69 -8.81
N LYS A 161 -13.80 0.41 -9.99
CA LYS A 161 -14.22 -0.74 -10.81
C LYS A 161 -14.02 -2.07 -10.10
N MET A 162 -12.88 -2.28 -9.46
CA MET A 162 -12.62 -3.50 -8.69
C MET A 162 -13.59 -3.67 -7.52
N LEU A 163 -13.92 -2.59 -6.82
CA LEU A 163 -14.84 -2.63 -5.68
C LEU A 163 -16.31 -2.84 -6.09
N THR A 164 -16.69 -2.43 -7.29
CA THR A 164 -18.03 -2.66 -7.86
C THR A 164 -18.15 -3.99 -8.61
N GLY A 165 -17.05 -4.71 -8.84
CA GLY A 165 -17.02 -5.95 -9.61
C GLY A 165 -17.14 -5.73 -11.13
N VAL A 166 -17.09 -4.48 -11.60
CA VAL A 166 -17.12 -4.15 -13.02
C VAL A 166 -15.73 -4.29 -13.62
N ARG A 167 -15.62 -4.97 -14.76
CA ARG A 167 -14.32 -5.05 -15.46
C ARG A 167 -13.90 -3.66 -15.95
N PRO A 168 -12.70 -3.19 -15.58
CA PRO A 168 -12.23 -1.90 -16.08
C PRO A 168 -11.90 -1.98 -17.58
N ALA A 169 -12.23 -0.92 -18.31
CA ALA A 169 -11.84 -0.77 -19.71
C ALA A 169 -10.31 -0.63 -19.88
N VAL A 170 -9.62 -0.18 -18.84
CA VAL A 170 -8.15 -0.06 -18.80
C VAL A 170 -7.58 -1.29 -18.13
N GLY A 171 -6.66 -1.98 -18.79
CA GLY A 171 -6.02 -3.17 -18.24
C GLY A 171 -5.24 -2.89 -16.95
N VAL A 172 -5.46 -3.73 -15.96
CA VAL A 172 -4.82 -3.68 -14.63
C VAL A 172 -3.28 -3.75 -14.72
N ARG A 173 -2.71 -4.19 -15.83
CA ARG A 173 -1.25 -4.23 -16.08
C ARG A 173 -0.53 -2.89 -15.90
N ALA A 174 -1.27 -1.77 -15.95
CA ALA A 174 -0.70 -0.44 -15.74
C ALA A 174 -0.41 -0.12 -14.26
N LEU A 175 -0.95 -0.87 -13.31
CA LEU A 175 -0.81 -0.57 -11.88
C LEU A 175 0.53 -1.02 -11.27
N SER A 176 1.18 -2.04 -11.81
CA SER A 176 2.26 -2.70 -11.08
C SER A 176 3.68 -2.45 -11.60
N LYS A 177 3.84 -1.95 -12.82
CA LYS A 177 5.18 -1.87 -13.43
C LYS A 177 5.91 -0.55 -13.21
N PHE A 178 5.25 0.52 -12.78
CA PHE A 178 5.81 1.87 -12.86
C PHE A 178 5.59 2.76 -11.63
N THR A 179 4.91 2.29 -10.60
CA THR A 179 4.85 3.00 -9.33
C THR A 179 6.05 2.59 -8.50
N GLY A 180 7.14 3.31 -8.64
CA GLY A 180 8.19 3.26 -7.65
C GLY A 180 7.58 3.65 -6.31
N ILE A 181 7.85 2.87 -5.28
CA ILE A 181 7.39 3.13 -3.92
C ILE A 181 8.33 4.16 -3.32
N VAL A 182 7.81 5.33 -2.96
CA VAL A 182 8.58 6.36 -2.28
C VAL A 182 8.08 6.54 -0.84
N GLY A 183 8.99 6.59 0.11
CA GLY A 183 8.66 6.74 1.53
C GLY A 183 9.63 7.67 2.25
N VAL A 184 9.39 7.93 3.53
CA VAL A 184 10.31 8.71 4.38
C VAL A 184 11.59 7.93 4.65
N THR A 185 12.71 8.63 4.74
CA THR A 185 13.98 8.08 5.21
C THR A 185 13.81 7.58 6.64
N ARG A 186 14.14 6.32 6.89
CA ARG A 186 14.18 5.80 8.26
C ARG A 186 15.34 6.49 9.00
N PRO A 187 15.12 7.05 10.20
CA PRO A 187 16.23 7.47 11.04
C PRO A 187 17.14 6.26 11.28
N ALA A 188 18.46 6.46 11.12
CA ALA A 188 19.44 5.43 11.38
C ALA A 188 19.26 4.95 12.84
N SER A 189 19.00 3.66 13.02
CA SER A 189 18.99 3.07 14.37
C SER A 189 20.38 3.26 14.98
N PRO A 190 20.51 3.77 16.20
CA PRO A 190 21.80 3.81 16.87
C PRO A 190 22.37 2.39 16.92
N ARG A 191 23.57 2.20 16.39
CA ARG A 191 24.31 0.95 16.54
C ARG A 191 24.57 0.75 18.05
N ARG A 192 24.04 -0.32 18.59
CA ARG A 192 24.43 -0.79 19.92
C ARG A 192 25.78 -1.50 19.83
#